data_a19b3ae8d173fd8010a2ffbe2dad5a71
#
_entry.id   a19b3ae8d173fd8010a2ffbe2dad5a71
#
_cell.length_a   1.000
_cell.length_b   1.000
_cell.length_c   1.000
_cell.angle_alpha   90.00
_cell.angle_beta   90.00
_cell.angle_gamma   90.00
#
_symmetry.space_group_name_H-M   'P 1'
#
loop_
_entity.id
_entity.type
_entity.pdbx_description
1 polymer ?
#
loop_
_entity_poly.entity_id
_entity_poly.type
_entity_poly.pdbx_seq_one_letter_code
_entity_poly.pdbx_strand_id
1 'polypeptide(L)'
;MQVIGGFNSESLYKPIDSDAAKSILATTGRGYFVVAVLGVGQEPTNHALRDIATLAKDFEQWGRQMILLFPSMDDYKQFRPEEFPGLPSNITFGIDIDSSIQDQIVKEMKLTNKTMPMFIIADTFNRVVFISQGYTIGLGEQMLKTIHKL
;
A
#
# COMPACT_ATOMS: atom_id res chain seq x y z
N MET A 1 -4.56 11.13 -16.98
CA MET A 1 -3.66 10.32 -16.12
C MET A 1 -3.26 9.06 -16.85
N GLN A 2 -1.96 8.78 -16.91
CA GLN A 2 -1.44 7.63 -17.63
C GLN A 2 -1.61 6.34 -16.80
N VAL A 3 -2.22 5.33 -17.41
CA VAL A 3 -2.32 3.98 -16.83
C VAL A 3 -1.04 3.23 -17.16
N ILE A 4 -0.40 2.67 -16.14
CA ILE A 4 0.89 1.98 -16.27
C ILE A 4 0.80 0.49 -16.01
N GLY A 5 -0.37 -0.03 -15.66
CA GLY A 5 -0.56 -1.45 -15.41
C GLY A 5 -1.95 -1.74 -14.89
N GLY A 6 -2.16 -2.98 -14.47
CA GLY A 6 -3.41 -3.45 -13.92
C GLY A 6 -3.27 -3.98 -12.49
N PHE A 7 -4.36 -3.87 -11.73
CA PHE A 7 -4.47 -4.46 -10.41
C PHE A 7 -5.93 -4.83 -10.15
N ASN A 8 -6.19 -6.10 -9.83
CA ASN A 8 -7.54 -6.56 -9.58
C ASN A 8 -8.01 -6.16 -8.18
N SER A 9 -8.94 -5.22 -8.10
CA SER A 9 -9.48 -4.72 -6.83
C SER A 9 -10.26 -5.78 -6.05
N GLU A 10 -10.63 -6.90 -6.66
CA GLU A 10 -11.27 -8.02 -5.96
C GLU A 10 -10.27 -8.95 -5.30
N SER A 11 -8.96 -8.68 -5.40
CA SER A 11 -7.93 -9.45 -4.71
C SER A 11 -8.16 -9.46 -3.21
N LEU A 12 -7.90 -10.61 -2.59
CA LEU A 12 -8.17 -10.83 -1.18
C LEU A 12 -6.95 -10.55 -0.31
N TYR A 13 -7.22 -9.99 0.85
CA TYR A 13 -6.24 -9.83 1.92
C TYR A 13 -6.93 -10.14 3.26
N LYS A 14 -6.17 -10.36 4.32
CA LYS A 14 -6.73 -10.57 5.65
C LYS A 14 -6.51 -9.32 6.50
N PRO A 15 -7.58 -8.58 6.84
CA PRO A 15 -7.42 -7.46 7.79
C PRO A 15 -6.89 -7.97 9.13
N ILE A 16 -6.08 -7.15 9.81
CA ILE A 16 -5.45 -7.54 11.08
C ILE A 16 -6.49 -7.86 12.15
N ASP A 17 -7.57 -7.11 12.18
CA ASP A 17 -8.63 -7.22 13.20
C ASP A 17 -9.79 -8.12 12.78
N SER A 18 -9.63 -8.91 11.73
CA SER A 18 -10.66 -9.81 11.21
C SER A 18 -10.10 -11.21 11.00
N ASP A 19 -10.90 -12.23 11.25
CA ASP A 19 -10.55 -13.62 10.99
C ASP A 19 -10.85 -14.03 9.55
N ALA A 20 -11.60 -13.21 8.82
CA ALA A 20 -12.01 -13.50 7.45
C ALA A 20 -11.28 -12.62 6.45
N ALA A 21 -10.96 -13.21 5.29
CA ALA A 21 -10.40 -12.47 4.17
C ALA A 21 -11.46 -11.51 3.60
N LYS A 22 -10.99 -10.38 3.08
CA LYS A 22 -11.81 -9.38 2.40
C LYS A 22 -11.15 -9.00 1.09
N SER A 23 -11.94 -8.56 0.11
CA SER A 23 -11.37 -7.95 -1.08
C SER A 23 -10.89 -6.52 -0.80
N ILE A 24 -9.94 -6.07 -1.58
CA ILE A 24 -9.52 -4.66 -1.54
C ILE A 24 -10.74 -3.76 -1.74
N LEU A 25 -11.58 -4.07 -2.74
CA LEU A 25 -12.79 -3.32 -3.06
C LEU A 25 -13.73 -3.19 -1.85
N ALA A 26 -13.87 -4.24 -1.04
CA ALA A 26 -14.73 -4.21 0.14
C ALA A 26 -14.26 -3.18 1.19
N THR A 27 -12.96 -2.91 1.25
CA THR A 27 -12.40 -1.92 2.17
C THR A 27 -12.41 -0.52 1.57
N THR A 28 -12.05 -0.40 0.29
CA THR A 28 -11.82 0.90 -0.35
C THR A 28 -13.07 1.53 -0.94
N GLY A 29 -14.06 0.72 -1.30
CA GLY A 29 -15.15 1.18 -2.12
C GLY A 29 -14.68 1.53 -3.53
N ARG A 30 -15.49 2.27 -4.26
CA ARG A 30 -15.18 2.69 -5.63
C ARG A 30 -14.18 3.86 -5.63
N GLY A 31 -13.36 3.90 -6.66
CA GLY A 31 -12.40 4.98 -6.89
C GLY A 31 -10.97 4.54 -6.66
N TYR A 32 -10.10 5.52 -6.41
CA TYR A 32 -8.67 5.25 -6.23
C TYR A 32 -8.34 4.85 -4.80
N PHE A 33 -7.25 4.10 -4.65
CA PHE A 33 -6.75 3.65 -3.35
C PHE A 33 -5.25 3.39 -3.46
N VAL A 34 -4.60 3.31 -2.29
CA VAL A 34 -3.20 2.87 -2.19
C VAL A 34 -3.17 1.44 -1.65
N VAL A 35 -2.33 0.61 -2.26
CA VAL A 35 -1.99 -0.70 -1.70
C VAL A 35 -0.47 -0.79 -1.60
N ALA A 36 0.03 -1.26 -0.47
CA ALA A 36 1.46 -1.47 -0.26
C ALA A 36 1.72 -2.81 0.37
N VAL A 37 2.90 -3.37 0.05
CA VAL A 37 3.45 -4.55 0.75
C VAL A 37 4.73 -4.10 1.43
N LEU A 38 4.82 -4.32 2.75
CA LEU A 38 5.86 -3.78 3.61
C LEU A 38 6.88 -4.84 4.00
N GLY A 39 8.16 -4.46 4.02
CA GLY A 39 9.24 -5.29 4.57
C GLY A 39 9.58 -4.84 5.98
N VAL A 40 9.00 -5.51 6.98
CA VAL A 40 9.15 -5.13 8.39
C VAL A 40 10.61 -5.23 8.82
N GLY A 41 11.07 -4.22 9.55
CA GLY A 41 12.44 -4.16 10.03
C GLY A 41 13.46 -3.73 8.99
N GLN A 42 13.05 -3.51 7.76
CA GLN A 42 13.92 -3.04 6.69
C GLN A 42 13.91 -1.51 6.63
N GLU A 43 15.09 -0.91 6.48
CA GLU A 43 15.21 0.56 6.45
C GLU A 43 14.37 1.21 5.34
N PRO A 44 14.29 0.67 4.11
CA PRO A 44 13.42 1.27 3.09
C PRO A 44 11.96 1.38 3.52
N THR A 45 11.43 0.35 4.17
CA THR A 45 10.06 0.39 4.70
C THR A 45 9.93 1.43 5.81
N ASN A 46 10.89 1.49 6.72
CA ASN A 46 10.88 2.45 7.83
C ASN A 46 10.90 3.89 7.31
N HIS A 47 11.73 4.17 6.32
CA HIS A 47 11.78 5.50 5.69
C HIS A 47 10.46 5.85 5.02
N ALA A 48 9.85 4.90 4.31
CA ALA A 48 8.57 5.13 3.64
C ALA A 48 7.45 5.45 4.65
N LEU A 49 7.38 4.70 5.75
CA LEU A 49 6.37 4.95 6.78
C LEU A 49 6.56 6.30 7.47
N ARG A 50 7.78 6.70 7.75
CA ARG A 50 8.07 8.03 8.33
C ARG A 50 7.71 9.14 7.37
N ASP A 51 7.96 8.94 6.09
CA ASP A 51 7.58 9.90 5.04
C ASP A 51 6.06 10.10 5.01
N ILE A 52 5.31 9.01 5.03
CA ILE A 52 3.84 9.05 5.07
C ILE A 52 3.34 9.74 6.36
N ALA A 53 3.97 9.44 7.50
CA ALA A 53 3.59 10.08 8.78
C ALA A 53 3.82 11.59 8.74
N THR A 54 4.90 12.04 8.13
CA THR A 54 5.19 13.47 7.97
C THR A 54 4.12 14.18 7.14
N LEU A 55 3.52 13.47 6.17
CA LEU A 55 2.51 14.01 5.24
C LEU A 55 1.10 13.53 5.60
N ALA A 56 0.88 13.12 6.84
CA ALA A 56 -0.37 12.48 7.26
C ALA A 56 -1.61 13.33 6.96
N LYS A 57 -1.54 14.64 7.18
CA LYS A 57 -2.68 15.54 6.92
C LYS A 57 -3.09 15.53 5.46
N ASP A 58 -2.12 15.50 4.56
CA ASP A 58 -2.40 15.50 3.12
C ASP A 58 -3.07 14.19 2.70
N PHE A 59 -2.61 13.06 3.21
CA PHE A 59 -3.23 11.77 2.93
C PHE A 59 -4.63 11.68 3.54
N GLU A 60 -4.83 12.22 4.74
CA GLU A 60 -6.15 12.25 5.39
C GLU A 60 -7.13 13.15 4.63
N GLN A 61 -6.66 14.28 4.11
CA GLN A 61 -7.49 15.17 3.29
C GLN A 61 -7.94 14.48 1.99
N TRP A 62 -7.10 13.63 1.42
CA TRP A 62 -7.48 12.83 0.27
C TRP A 62 -8.67 11.93 0.61
N GLY A 63 -8.71 11.39 1.83
CA GLY A 63 -9.85 10.65 2.37
C GLY A 63 -10.06 9.26 1.79
N ARG A 64 -9.23 8.81 0.85
CA ARG A 64 -9.32 7.46 0.30
C ARG A 64 -8.47 6.50 1.13
N GLN A 65 -8.76 5.21 1.01
CA GLN A 65 -8.11 4.19 1.84
C GLN A 65 -6.69 3.88 1.36
N MET A 66 -5.83 3.61 2.33
CA MET A 66 -4.48 3.10 2.13
C MET A 66 -4.41 1.74 2.83
N ILE A 67 -4.21 0.68 2.05
CA ILE A 67 -4.10 -0.67 2.61
C ILE A 67 -2.64 -1.04 2.64
N LEU A 68 -2.09 -1.20 3.85
CA LEU A 68 -0.69 -1.55 4.07
C LEU A 68 -0.61 -3.00 4.53
N LEU A 69 0.02 -3.84 3.74
CA LEU A 69 0.03 -5.28 3.94
C LEU A 69 1.39 -5.77 4.43
N PHE A 70 1.35 -6.73 5.35
CA PHE A 70 2.51 -7.49 5.78
C PHE A 70 2.56 -8.82 5.03
N PRO A 71 3.75 -9.33 4.69
CA PRO A 71 3.85 -10.62 3.99
C PRO A 71 3.29 -11.79 4.78
N SER A 72 3.34 -11.72 6.13
CA SER A 72 2.85 -12.78 7.00
C SER A 72 2.41 -12.22 8.34
N MET A 73 1.70 -13.03 9.12
CA MET A 73 1.34 -12.69 10.49
C MET A 73 2.58 -12.52 11.37
N ASP A 74 3.63 -13.30 11.13
CA ASP A 74 4.89 -13.18 11.90
C ASP A 74 5.54 -11.82 11.64
N ASP A 75 5.51 -11.32 10.42
CA ASP A 75 5.99 -9.97 10.10
C ASP A 75 5.17 -8.91 10.85
N TYR A 76 3.85 -9.05 10.87
CA TYR A 76 3.00 -8.12 11.60
C TYR A 76 3.35 -8.09 13.09
N LYS A 77 3.60 -9.27 13.70
CA LYS A 77 3.95 -9.36 15.13
C LYS A 77 5.27 -8.65 15.44
N GLN A 78 6.14 -8.50 14.47
CA GLN A 78 7.41 -7.78 14.62
C GLN A 78 7.26 -6.28 14.37
N PHE A 79 6.14 -5.85 13.78
CA PHE A 79 5.89 -4.45 13.51
C PHE A 79 5.63 -3.68 14.81
N ARG A 80 6.27 -2.51 14.92
CA ARG A 80 6.19 -1.65 16.10
C ARG A 80 5.55 -0.31 15.72
N PRO A 81 4.22 -0.19 15.84
CA PRO A 81 3.52 1.06 15.47
C PRO A 81 4.04 2.29 16.23
N GLU A 82 4.53 2.09 17.46
CA GLU A 82 5.07 3.17 18.30
C GLU A 82 6.31 3.83 17.71
N GLU A 83 6.99 3.18 16.76
CA GLU A 83 8.12 3.76 16.05
C GLU A 83 7.69 4.68 14.90
N PHE A 84 6.40 4.70 14.58
CA PHE A 84 5.85 5.48 13.48
C PHE A 84 4.66 6.33 13.97
N PRO A 85 4.90 7.26 14.91
CA PRO A 85 3.82 8.11 15.39
C PRO A 85 3.31 9.03 14.29
N GLY A 86 2.03 9.30 14.29
CA GLY A 86 1.43 10.26 13.37
C GLY A 86 1.07 9.71 11.99
N LEU A 87 1.03 8.38 11.81
CA LEU A 87 0.50 7.81 10.57
C LEU A 87 -0.94 8.27 10.34
N PRO A 88 -1.34 8.48 9.07
CA PRO A 88 -2.71 8.94 8.78
C PRO A 88 -3.77 7.93 9.23
N SER A 89 -4.94 8.44 9.57
CA SER A 89 -6.05 7.63 10.09
C SER A 89 -6.74 6.77 9.03
N ASN A 90 -6.52 7.05 7.75
CA ASN A 90 -7.12 6.32 6.63
C ASN A 90 -6.26 5.14 6.17
N ILE A 91 -5.53 4.53 7.10
CA ILE A 91 -4.76 3.30 6.84
C ILE A 91 -5.50 2.09 7.40
N THR A 92 -5.57 1.02 6.62
CA THR A 92 -5.99 -0.30 7.06
C THR A 92 -4.80 -1.24 6.95
N PHE A 93 -4.43 -1.89 8.05
CA PHE A 93 -3.38 -2.90 8.03
C PHE A 93 -3.96 -4.28 7.77
N GLY A 94 -3.21 -5.12 7.06
CA GLY A 94 -3.61 -6.48 6.77
C GLY A 94 -2.44 -7.38 6.39
N ILE A 95 -2.77 -8.62 6.09
CA ILE A 95 -1.82 -9.64 5.67
C ILE A 95 -2.08 -9.98 4.21
N ASP A 96 -1.00 -10.06 3.43
CA ASP A 96 -1.04 -10.53 2.05
C ASP A 96 -1.09 -12.07 2.06
N ILE A 97 -2.26 -12.63 1.82
CA ILE A 97 -2.48 -14.09 1.88
C ILE A 97 -1.65 -14.77 0.79
N ASP A 98 -0.75 -15.67 1.22
CA ASP A 98 0.10 -16.46 0.32
C ASP A 98 0.89 -15.61 -0.68
N SER A 99 1.22 -14.38 -0.31
CA SER A 99 1.91 -13.41 -1.18
C SER A 99 1.15 -13.11 -2.49
N SER A 100 -0.15 -13.33 -2.52
CA SER A 100 -0.92 -13.24 -3.77
C SER A 100 -0.94 -11.82 -4.35
N ILE A 101 -1.05 -10.81 -3.50
CA ILE A 101 -1.05 -9.42 -3.95
C ILE A 101 0.34 -9.00 -4.40
N GLN A 102 1.38 -9.34 -3.64
CA GLN A 102 2.75 -9.08 -4.05
C GLN A 102 3.06 -9.72 -5.41
N ASP A 103 2.70 -10.99 -5.58
CA ASP A 103 2.94 -11.72 -6.82
C ASP A 103 2.17 -11.09 -8.00
N GLN A 104 0.94 -10.64 -7.76
CA GLN A 104 0.16 -9.94 -8.78
C GLN A 104 0.86 -8.65 -9.22
N ILE A 105 1.32 -7.84 -8.25
CA ILE A 105 2.01 -6.59 -8.55
C ILE A 105 3.27 -6.86 -9.37
N VAL A 106 4.08 -7.84 -8.96
CA VAL A 106 5.30 -8.21 -9.66
C VAL A 106 5.00 -8.61 -11.11
N LYS A 107 3.98 -9.44 -11.31
CA LYS A 107 3.60 -9.93 -12.63
C LYS A 107 3.04 -8.82 -13.52
N GLU A 108 2.04 -8.09 -13.02
CA GLU A 108 1.32 -7.09 -13.81
C GLU A 108 2.17 -5.87 -14.13
N MET A 109 3.09 -5.52 -13.24
CA MET A 109 3.99 -4.39 -13.44
C MET A 109 5.35 -4.81 -14.02
N LYS A 110 5.52 -6.10 -14.33
CA LYS A 110 6.72 -6.68 -14.96
C LYS A 110 7.99 -6.35 -14.16
N LEU A 111 7.90 -6.47 -12.82
CA LEU A 111 9.04 -6.24 -11.95
C LEU A 111 10.00 -7.43 -12.02
N THR A 112 11.28 -7.16 -11.82
CA THR A 112 12.34 -8.18 -11.90
C THR A 112 12.64 -8.83 -10.54
N ASN A 113 12.10 -8.28 -9.45
CA ASN A 113 12.32 -8.80 -8.10
C ASN A 113 11.16 -8.40 -7.18
N LYS A 114 11.25 -8.83 -5.92
CA LYS A 114 10.22 -8.58 -4.89
C LYS A 114 10.69 -7.60 -3.83
N THR A 115 11.51 -6.64 -4.20
CA THR A 115 12.01 -5.64 -3.25
C THR A 115 10.86 -4.85 -2.62
N MET A 116 10.85 -4.82 -1.29
CA MET A 116 9.86 -4.07 -0.51
C MET A 116 10.46 -2.78 0.04
N PRO A 117 9.65 -1.76 0.35
CA PRO A 117 8.20 -1.77 0.20
C PRO A 117 7.77 -1.60 -1.25
N MET A 118 6.62 -2.15 -1.60
CA MET A 118 5.97 -1.90 -2.89
C MET A 118 4.76 -1.04 -2.63
N PHE A 119 4.61 0.06 -3.38
CA PHE A 119 3.44 0.94 -3.31
C PHE A 119 2.81 1.06 -4.68
N ILE A 120 1.50 0.89 -4.76
CA ILE A 120 0.75 1.21 -5.97
C ILE A 120 -0.41 2.15 -5.63
N ILE A 121 -0.79 2.97 -6.59
CA ILE A 121 -2.06 3.69 -6.59
C ILE A 121 -2.85 3.12 -7.76
N ALA A 122 -4.03 2.63 -7.46
CA ALA A 122 -4.89 1.96 -8.44
C ALA A 122 -6.34 2.34 -8.21
N ASP A 123 -7.21 1.92 -9.12
CA ASP A 123 -8.65 2.12 -8.98
C ASP A 123 -9.44 0.83 -9.17
N THR A 124 -10.75 0.92 -8.98
CA THR A 124 -11.65 -0.23 -9.06
C THR A 124 -11.96 -0.66 -10.49
N PHE A 125 -11.39 0.03 -11.50
CA PHE A 125 -11.44 -0.38 -12.89
C PHE A 125 -10.15 -1.08 -13.32
N ASN A 126 -9.39 -1.59 -12.35
CA ASN A 126 -8.13 -2.34 -12.56
C ASN A 126 -7.02 -1.50 -13.21
N ARG A 127 -7.02 -0.18 -13.00
CA ARG A 127 -6.01 0.73 -13.56
C ARG A 127 -5.02 1.13 -12.48
N VAL A 128 -3.73 0.91 -12.73
CA VAL A 128 -2.64 1.38 -11.88
C VAL A 128 -2.07 2.66 -12.49
N VAL A 129 -1.93 3.69 -11.67
CA VAL A 129 -1.43 5.00 -12.10
C VAL A 129 -0.11 5.39 -11.43
N PHE A 130 0.33 4.62 -10.46
CA PHE A 130 1.59 4.86 -9.75
C PHE A 130 2.14 3.54 -9.23
N ILE A 131 3.46 3.38 -9.33
CA ILE A 131 4.18 2.28 -8.68
C ILE A 131 5.51 2.78 -8.14
N SER A 132 5.88 2.28 -6.97
CA SER A 132 7.20 2.48 -6.38
C SER A 132 7.66 1.19 -5.73
N GLN A 133 8.94 0.88 -5.88
CA GLN A 133 9.56 -0.30 -5.30
C GLN A 133 10.86 0.12 -4.59
N GLY A 134 11.01 -0.33 -3.34
CA GLY A 134 12.05 0.19 -2.47
C GLY A 134 11.69 1.60 -1.98
N TYR A 135 12.66 2.31 -1.39
CA TYR A 135 12.44 3.68 -0.97
C TYR A 135 13.30 4.63 -1.78
N THR A 136 12.67 5.70 -2.28
CA THR A 136 13.36 6.86 -2.85
C THR A 136 12.97 8.09 -2.05
N ILE A 137 13.91 9.02 -1.90
CA ILE A 137 13.64 10.28 -1.19
C ILE A 137 12.46 10.99 -1.87
N GLY A 138 11.48 11.41 -1.06
CA GLY A 138 10.29 12.08 -1.57
C GLY A 138 9.18 11.14 -2.04
N LEU A 139 9.24 9.85 -1.65
CA LEU A 139 8.20 8.88 -2.05
C LEU A 139 6.79 9.37 -1.69
N GLY A 140 6.57 9.84 -0.46
CA GLY A 140 5.26 10.32 -0.03
C GLY A 140 4.79 11.52 -0.87
N GLU A 141 5.68 12.45 -1.17
CA GLU A 141 5.37 13.60 -2.00
C GLU A 141 5.05 13.20 -3.44
N GLN A 142 5.76 12.20 -3.98
CA GLN A 142 5.48 11.67 -5.31
C GLN A 142 4.09 11.04 -5.38
N MET A 143 3.71 10.29 -4.36
CA MET A 143 2.36 9.72 -4.27
C MET A 143 1.30 10.83 -4.23
N LEU A 144 1.49 11.85 -3.39
CA LEU A 144 0.56 12.97 -3.30
C LEU A 144 0.46 13.76 -4.61
N LYS A 145 1.59 13.94 -5.30
CA LYS A 145 1.59 14.58 -6.61
C LYS A 145 0.73 13.82 -7.61
N THR A 146 0.81 12.49 -7.60
CA THR A 146 -0.07 11.65 -8.42
C THR A 146 -1.53 11.79 -7.99
N ILE A 147 -1.79 11.72 -6.69
CA ILE A 147 -3.13 11.85 -6.12
C ILE A 147 -3.79 13.18 -6.52
N HIS A 148 -3.05 14.27 -6.50
CA HIS A 148 -3.57 15.59 -6.85
C HIS A 148 -3.97 15.73 -8.32
N LYS A 149 -3.55 14.80 -9.17
CA LYS A 149 -3.93 14.76 -10.59
C LYS A 149 -5.14 13.88 -10.89
N LEU A 150 -5.66 13.20 -9.89
CA LEU A 150 -6.77 12.26 -10.05
C LEU A 150 -8.13 12.95 -10.06
#